data_0a28209813953c60f49d17fa4b3210c4
#
_entry.id   0a28209813953c60f49d17fa4b3210c4
#
_cell.length_a   1.000
_cell.length_b   1.000
_cell.length_c   1.000
_cell.angle_alpha   90.00
_cell.angle_beta   90.00
_cell.angle_gamma   90.00
#
_symmetry.space_group_name_H-M   'P 1'
#
loop_
_entity.id
_entity.type
_entity.pdbx_description
1 polymer ?
#
loop_
_entity_poly.entity_id
_entity_poly.type
_entity_poly.pdbx_seq_one_letter_code
_entity_poly.pdbx_strand_id
1 'polypeptide(L)'
;KSHRGTKDRDMIQFGHDESHIETVIEKNNVEFKIDMHLKKNSPKGIAINKMPIRKASELFGVIHLVFFSPEDLNIIKNGPAERRRFVDLELAQLDKLYLSDLANYNRIINQRNRLLKDIYNREDLISTLEIWDMQLAHYGKKVIERREKFIGEINEIIENVHGKLTDGKEHLSLSYEKSNGEIELMDAILKNRERDIRMKSTSVGPHRDDICFRVGDLDIRKFGSQGQQRTAALSLKLSEIELVKMLIKDTPVLLLDDVLSELDKNRQHSLLDTIKNIQTIITCTGVDDFVNQRFAVNKVFYVNSGHVNKEN
;
A
#
# COMPACT_ATOMS: atom_id res chain seq x y z
N LYS A 1 -6.98 2.42 -9.81
CA LYS A 1 -7.22 0.96 -9.79
C LYS A 1 -8.04 0.66 -8.55
N SER A 2 -9.08 -0.18 -8.66
CA SER A 2 -9.89 -0.58 -7.50
C SER A 2 -9.01 -1.23 -6.42
N HIS A 3 -9.26 -0.92 -5.15
CA HIS A 3 -8.60 -1.56 -4.00
C HIS A 3 -8.89 -3.08 -3.95
N ARG A 4 -10.09 -3.51 -4.38
CA ARG A 4 -10.50 -4.93 -4.46
C ARG A 4 -9.81 -5.72 -5.58
N GLY A 5 -8.80 -5.15 -6.24
CA GLY A 5 -8.01 -5.82 -7.26
C GLY A 5 -8.70 -6.02 -8.61
N THR A 6 -9.91 -5.50 -8.80
CA THR A 6 -10.65 -5.59 -10.06
C THR A 6 -9.99 -4.78 -11.16
N LYS A 7 -10.27 -5.14 -12.41
CA LYS A 7 -9.78 -4.37 -13.58
C LYS A 7 -10.52 -3.05 -13.67
N ASP A 8 -9.88 -2.02 -14.23
CA ASP A 8 -10.50 -0.69 -14.39
C ASP A 8 -11.85 -0.77 -15.16
N ARG A 9 -11.97 -1.69 -16.13
CA ARG A 9 -13.21 -1.94 -16.87
C ARG A 9 -14.39 -2.43 -16.00
N ASP A 10 -14.09 -3.07 -14.86
CA ASP A 10 -15.12 -3.63 -13.98
C ASP A 10 -15.75 -2.53 -13.09
N MET A 11 -15.22 -1.31 -13.12
CA MET A 11 -15.81 -0.11 -12.51
C MET A 11 -16.79 0.62 -13.43
N ILE A 12 -16.95 0.16 -14.67
CA ILE A 12 -17.93 0.69 -15.63
C ILE A 12 -19.26 -0.01 -15.38
N GLN A 13 -20.34 0.77 -15.29
CA GLN A 13 -21.68 0.24 -15.08
C GLN A 13 -22.06 -0.79 -16.16
N PHE A 14 -22.76 -1.84 -15.76
CA PHE A 14 -23.26 -2.85 -16.71
C PHE A 14 -24.11 -2.20 -17.80
N GLY A 15 -23.90 -2.60 -19.04
CA GLY A 15 -24.60 -2.02 -20.19
C GLY A 15 -23.95 -0.77 -20.80
N HIS A 16 -22.94 -0.20 -20.15
CA HIS A 16 -22.18 0.94 -20.64
C HIS A 16 -20.76 0.56 -21.07
N ASP A 17 -20.14 1.37 -21.94
CA ASP A 17 -18.79 1.11 -22.49
C ASP A 17 -17.72 2.03 -21.89
N GLU A 18 -18.15 3.08 -21.20
CA GLU A 18 -17.26 4.05 -20.58
C GLU A 18 -17.82 4.62 -19.27
N SER A 19 -16.95 5.17 -18.46
CA SER A 19 -17.27 5.86 -17.21
C SER A 19 -16.34 7.04 -17.03
N HIS A 20 -16.83 8.11 -16.42
CA HIS A 20 -16.07 9.30 -16.09
C HIS A 20 -16.11 9.55 -14.58
N ILE A 21 -14.94 9.81 -13.99
CA ILE A 21 -14.77 10.16 -12.59
C ILE A 21 -14.09 11.52 -12.54
N GLU A 22 -14.71 12.44 -11.83
CA GLU A 22 -14.17 13.77 -11.59
C GLU A 22 -14.03 13.99 -10.08
N THR A 23 -12.90 14.55 -9.65
CA THR A 23 -12.72 15.00 -8.28
C THR A 23 -11.95 16.31 -8.23
N VAL A 24 -12.31 17.16 -7.27
CA VAL A 24 -11.64 18.43 -7.01
C VAL A 24 -10.95 18.33 -5.66
N ILE A 25 -9.68 18.67 -5.63
CA ILE A 25 -8.83 18.63 -4.44
C ILE A 25 -8.27 20.03 -4.21
N GLU A 26 -8.44 20.54 -3.01
CA GLU A 26 -7.78 21.75 -2.56
C GLU A 26 -6.58 21.39 -1.68
N LYS A 27 -5.39 21.90 -2.04
CA LYS A 27 -4.16 21.70 -1.27
C LYS A 27 -3.37 23.00 -1.24
N ASN A 28 -3.07 23.53 -0.07
CA ASN A 28 -2.35 24.80 0.10
C ASN A 28 -2.99 25.96 -0.67
N ASN A 29 -4.32 26.06 -0.62
CA ASN A 29 -5.13 27.04 -1.35
C ASN A 29 -5.00 26.96 -2.89
N VAL A 30 -4.54 25.82 -3.41
CA VAL A 30 -4.49 25.54 -4.85
C VAL A 30 -5.46 24.41 -5.16
N GLU A 31 -6.35 24.66 -6.12
CA GLU A 31 -7.31 23.69 -6.59
C GLU A 31 -6.71 22.81 -7.69
N PHE A 32 -6.88 21.49 -7.53
CA PHE A 32 -6.53 20.49 -8.53
C PHE A 32 -7.79 19.75 -8.95
N LYS A 33 -8.17 19.88 -10.20
CA LYS A 33 -9.25 19.12 -10.81
C LYS A 33 -8.65 17.86 -11.46
N ILE A 34 -9.04 16.67 -11.00
CA ILE A 34 -8.61 15.40 -11.56
C ILE A 34 -9.78 14.80 -12.33
N ASP A 35 -9.56 14.53 -13.61
CA ASP A 35 -10.50 13.87 -14.51
C ASP A 35 -9.96 12.49 -14.86
N MET A 36 -10.77 11.44 -14.72
CA MET A 36 -10.42 10.08 -15.12
C MET A 36 -11.50 9.50 -16.02
N HIS A 37 -11.11 9.12 -17.22
CA HIS A 37 -12.00 8.50 -18.21
C HIS A 37 -11.63 7.03 -18.37
N LEU A 38 -12.57 6.13 -18.04
CA LEU A 38 -12.43 4.68 -18.16
C LEU A 38 -13.18 4.20 -19.40
N LYS A 39 -12.53 3.33 -20.18
CA LYS A 39 -13.14 2.68 -21.35
C LYS A 39 -12.87 1.17 -21.29
N LYS A 40 -13.83 0.36 -21.75
CA LYS A 40 -13.69 -1.11 -21.74
C LYS A 40 -12.50 -1.62 -22.53
N ASN A 41 -12.25 -1.03 -23.70
CA ASN A 41 -11.31 -1.55 -24.70
C ASN A 41 -10.14 -0.59 -24.98
N SER A 42 -9.91 0.39 -24.12
CA SER A 42 -8.82 1.36 -24.26
C SER A 42 -8.13 1.61 -22.93
N PRO A 43 -6.87 2.05 -22.93
CA PRO A 43 -6.23 2.55 -21.71
C PRO A 43 -7.03 3.70 -21.13
N LYS A 44 -7.07 3.80 -19.79
CA LYS A 44 -7.70 4.93 -19.12
C LYS A 44 -6.99 6.24 -19.44
N GLY A 45 -7.78 7.29 -19.68
CA GLY A 45 -7.29 8.66 -19.76
C GLY A 45 -7.33 9.31 -18.38
N ILE A 46 -6.30 10.09 -18.04
CA ILE A 46 -6.26 10.87 -16.81
C ILE A 46 -5.78 12.29 -17.15
N ALA A 47 -6.40 13.30 -16.57
CA ALA A 47 -5.96 14.68 -16.68
C ALA A 47 -5.95 15.37 -15.31
N ILE A 48 -5.02 16.31 -15.13
CA ILE A 48 -4.97 17.23 -13.99
C ILE A 48 -5.17 18.64 -14.56
N ASN A 49 -6.16 19.37 -14.07
CA ASN A 49 -6.50 20.71 -14.54
C ASN A 49 -6.66 20.76 -16.09
N LYS A 50 -7.36 19.76 -16.63
CA LYS A 50 -7.58 19.56 -18.09
C LYS A 50 -6.30 19.20 -18.89
N MET A 51 -5.14 19.08 -18.24
CA MET A 51 -3.88 18.69 -18.88
C MET A 51 -3.73 17.16 -18.80
N PRO A 52 -3.73 16.43 -19.93
CA PRO A 52 -3.55 14.98 -19.90
C PRO A 52 -2.19 14.59 -19.31
N ILE A 53 -2.19 13.62 -18.41
CA ILE A 53 -0.96 13.01 -17.88
C ILE A 53 -0.66 11.69 -18.60
N ARG A 54 0.63 11.38 -18.74
CA ARG A 54 1.07 10.17 -19.44
C ARG A 54 1.06 8.93 -18.55
N LYS A 55 1.28 9.11 -17.25
CA LYS A 55 1.37 8.02 -16.27
C LYS A 55 0.49 8.34 -15.07
N ALA A 56 -0.31 7.36 -14.63
CA ALA A 56 -1.10 7.50 -13.40
C ALA A 56 -0.25 7.80 -12.16
N SER A 57 1.05 7.48 -12.19
CA SER A 57 1.99 7.83 -11.14
C SER A 57 2.22 9.34 -10.94
N GLU A 58 1.85 10.17 -11.90
CA GLU A 58 1.91 11.63 -11.77
C GLU A 58 0.86 12.19 -10.80
N LEU A 59 -0.16 11.38 -10.45
CA LEU A 59 -1.12 11.70 -9.38
C LEU A 59 -0.51 11.61 -7.98
N PHE A 60 0.55 10.83 -7.79
CA PHE A 60 1.18 10.70 -6.48
C PHE A 60 1.79 12.05 -6.03
N GLY A 61 1.47 12.42 -4.79
CA GLY A 61 1.87 13.69 -4.20
C GLY A 61 0.92 14.87 -4.48
N VAL A 62 -0.08 14.73 -5.39
CA VAL A 62 -1.18 15.70 -5.53
C VAL A 62 -2.08 15.61 -4.30
N ILE A 63 -2.44 14.39 -3.91
CA ILE A 63 -3.17 14.08 -2.69
C ILE A 63 -2.51 12.92 -1.97
N HIS A 64 -2.54 12.94 -0.65
CA HIS A 64 -2.16 11.80 0.19
C HIS A 64 -3.43 11.16 0.74
N LEU A 65 -3.60 9.88 0.46
CA LEU A 65 -4.78 9.12 0.84
C LEU A 65 -4.34 7.96 1.75
N VAL A 66 -4.97 7.85 2.90
CA VAL A 66 -4.92 6.62 3.69
C VAL A 66 -6.26 5.92 3.53
N PHE A 67 -6.22 4.74 2.97
CA PHE A 67 -7.39 3.91 2.76
C PHE A 67 -7.39 2.78 3.79
N PHE A 68 -8.50 2.59 4.47
CA PHE A 68 -8.69 1.52 5.43
C PHE A 68 -9.97 0.74 5.12
N SER A 69 -9.85 -0.58 5.03
CA SER A 69 -10.93 -1.52 4.73
C SER A 69 -10.73 -2.83 5.48
N PRO A 70 -11.76 -3.70 5.59
CA PRO A 70 -11.62 -5.03 6.18
C PRO A 70 -10.53 -5.89 5.52
N GLU A 71 -10.25 -5.64 4.24
CA GLU A 71 -9.20 -6.33 3.50
C GLU A 71 -7.78 -6.06 4.01
N ASP A 72 -7.55 -4.98 4.79
CA ASP A 72 -6.23 -4.69 5.38
C ASP A 72 -5.76 -5.77 6.35
N LEU A 73 -6.66 -6.58 6.89
CA LEU A 73 -6.31 -7.79 7.63
C LEU A 73 -5.46 -8.76 6.79
N ASN A 74 -5.59 -8.73 5.49
CA ASN A 74 -4.81 -9.54 4.56
C ASN A 74 -3.32 -9.18 4.57
N ILE A 75 -2.94 -7.96 4.97
CA ILE A 75 -1.54 -7.55 5.17
C ILE A 75 -0.88 -8.48 6.19
N ILE A 76 -1.61 -8.87 7.23
CA ILE A 76 -1.09 -9.77 8.26
C ILE A 76 -1.26 -11.23 7.86
N LYS A 77 -2.44 -11.63 7.37
CA LYS A 77 -2.81 -13.04 7.12
C LYS A 77 -2.21 -13.62 5.85
N ASN A 78 -2.15 -12.82 4.79
CA ASN A 78 -1.73 -13.31 3.48
C ASN A 78 -0.21 -13.37 3.36
N GLY A 79 0.25 -13.83 2.19
CA GLY A 79 1.67 -13.97 1.89
C GLY A 79 2.41 -12.63 1.74
N PRO A 80 3.74 -12.68 1.62
CA PRO A 80 4.63 -11.51 1.54
C PRO A 80 4.26 -10.49 0.45
N ALA A 81 3.56 -10.94 -0.60
CA ALA A 81 3.18 -10.06 -1.72
C ALA A 81 2.25 -8.92 -1.28
N GLU A 82 1.31 -9.18 -0.36
CA GLU A 82 0.40 -8.14 0.16
C GLU A 82 1.17 -7.13 1.02
N ARG A 83 2.08 -7.58 1.88
CA ARG A 83 2.91 -6.71 2.71
C ARG A 83 3.82 -5.82 1.88
N ARG A 84 4.49 -6.38 0.86
CA ARG A 84 5.28 -5.57 -0.08
C ARG A 84 4.42 -4.56 -0.83
N ARG A 85 3.24 -4.98 -1.29
CA ARG A 85 2.30 -4.09 -1.98
C ARG A 85 1.87 -2.92 -1.09
N PHE A 86 1.58 -3.17 0.17
CA PHE A 86 1.27 -2.13 1.15
C PHE A 86 2.40 -1.10 1.21
N VAL A 87 3.63 -1.53 1.53
CA VAL A 87 4.79 -0.63 1.63
C VAL A 87 5.07 0.10 0.32
N ASP A 88 4.92 -0.58 -0.83
CA ASP A 88 5.16 0.04 -2.14
C ASP A 88 4.13 1.14 -2.45
N LEU A 89 2.88 0.96 -2.06
CA LEU A 89 1.84 1.96 -2.26
C LEU A 89 2.08 3.20 -1.38
N GLU A 90 2.42 2.99 -0.10
CA GLU A 90 2.65 4.08 0.82
C GLU A 90 3.92 4.87 0.45
N LEU A 91 5.03 4.19 0.20
CA LEU A 91 6.26 4.85 -0.26
C LEU A 91 6.08 5.55 -1.61
N ALA A 92 5.28 5.01 -2.53
CA ALA A 92 5.02 5.65 -3.81
C ALA A 92 4.29 7.01 -3.68
N GLN A 93 3.46 7.18 -2.64
CA GLN A 93 2.80 8.45 -2.34
C GLN A 93 3.77 9.48 -1.75
N LEU A 94 4.76 9.02 -0.98
CA LEU A 94 5.65 9.86 -0.19
C LEU A 94 6.96 10.19 -0.91
N ASP A 95 7.44 9.30 -1.77
CA ASP A 95 8.77 9.40 -2.42
C ASP A 95 8.71 9.07 -3.93
N LYS A 96 8.78 10.10 -4.75
CA LYS A 96 8.81 9.96 -6.22
C LYS A 96 10.06 9.22 -6.72
N LEU A 97 11.20 9.33 -6.00
CA LEU A 97 12.42 8.63 -6.37
C LEU A 97 12.28 7.13 -6.09
N TYR A 98 11.65 6.76 -4.96
CA TYR A 98 11.31 5.37 -4.69
C TYR A 98 10.48 4.74 -5.82
N LEU A 99 9.43 5.44 -6.24
CA LEU A 99 8.57 4.97 -7.33
C LEU A 99 9.36 4.74 -8.64
N SER A 100 10.29 5.63 -8.96
CA SER A 100 11.16 5.51 -10.13
C SER A 100 12.11 4.31 -10.00
N ASP A 101 12.76 4.17 -8.85
CA ASP A 101 13.70 3.07 -8.59
C ASP A 101 12.99 1.71 -8.58
N LEU A 102 11.80 1.62 -7.99
CA LEU A 102 10.96 0.43 -8.02
C LEU A 102 10.53 0.05 -9.44
N ALA A 103 10.16 1.03 -10.26
CA ALA A 103 9.80 0.79 -11.66
C ALA A 103 10.99 0.28 -12.48
N ASN A 104 12.18 0.85 -12.28
CA ASN A 104 13.42 0.38 -12.91
C ASN A 104 13.77 -1.03 -12.44
N TYR A 105 13.72 -1.29 -11.13
CA TYR A 105 13.95 -2.61 -10.55
C TYR A 105 13.02 -3.67 -11.18
N ASN A 106 11.72 -3.37 -11.25
CA ASN A 106 10.73 -4.28 -11.82
C ASN A 106 10.96 -4.53 -13.33
N ARG A 107 11.41 -3.53 -14.07
CA ARG A 107 11.79 -3.70 -15.48
C ARG A 107 13.00 -4.61 -15.62
N ILE A 108 14.03 -4.39 -14.82
CA ILE A 108 15.28 -5.15 -14.87
C ILE A 108 15.05 -6.60 -14.47
N ILE A 109 14.31 -6.87 -13.38
CA ILE A 109 14.01 -8.24 -12.97
C ILE A 109 13.23 -9.01 -14.04
N ASN A 110 12.29 -8.35 -14.72
CA ASN A 110 11.55 -8.98 -15.83
C ASN A 110 12.47 -9.33 -16.99
N GLN A 111 13.42 -8.46 -17.35
CA GLN A 111 14.40 -8.73 -18.40
C GLN A 111 15.37 -9.84 -17.98
N ARG A 112 15.91 -9.78 -16.74
CA ARG A 112 16.76 -10.85 -16.22
C ARG A 112 16.05 -12.20 -16.20
N ASN A 113 14.81 -12.26 -15.73
CA ASN A 113 14.03 -13.50 -15.71
C ASN A 113 13.71 -14.03 -17.12
N ARG A 114 13.58 -13.16 -18.13
CA ARG A 114 13.46 -13.56 -19.53
C ARG A 114 14.78 -14.17 -20.01
N LEU A 115 15.89 -13.49 -19.76
CA LEU A 115 17.23 -13.99 -20.11
C LEU A 115 17.52 -15.35 -19.45
N LEU A 116 17.17 -15.54 -18.16
CA LEU A 116 17.34 -16.81 -17.47
C LEU A 116 16.57 -17.98 -18.14
N LYS A 117 15.44 -17.70 -18.78
CA LYS A 117 14.70 -18.71 -19.56
C LYS A 117 15.41 -19.03 -20.88
N ASP A 118 15.98 -18.01 -21.51
CA ASP A 118 16.67 -18.16 -22.82
C ASP A 118 18.02 -18.88 -22.63
N ILE A 119 18.77 -18.61 -21.57
CA ILE A 119 20.04 -19.27 -21.23
C ILE A 119 19.92 -20.77 -21.14
N TYR A 120 18.79 -21.32 -20.67
CA TYR A 120 18.56 -22.77 -20.59
C TYR A 120 18.84 -23.50 -21.92
N ASN A 121 18.61 -22.83 -23.05
CA ASN A 121 18.82 -23.34 -24.40
C ASN A 121 20.06 -22.74 -25.09
N ARG A 122 20.68 -21.70 -24.49
CA ARG A 122 21.76 -20.90 -25.08
C ARG A 122 22.74 -20.44 -24.02
N GLU A 123 23.67 -21.31 -23.66
CA GLU A 123 24.69 -21.02 -22.63
C GLU A 123 25.60 -19.85 -22.97
N ASP A 124 25.77 -19.53 -24.27
CA ASP A 124 26.52 -18.37 -24.75
C ASP A 124 26.01 -17.03 -24.16
N LEU A 125 24.74 -16.98 -23.70
CA LEU A 125 24.14 -15.80 -23.11
C LEU A 125 24.50 -15.60 -21.63
N ILE A 126 25.16 -16.53 -20.95
CA ILE A 126 25.50 -16.44 -19.53
C ILE A 126 26.34 -15.19 -19.22
N SER A 127 27.27 -14.82 -20.10
CA SER A 127 28.10 -13.63 -19.94
C SER A 127 27.29 -12.33 -19.90
N THR A 128 26.12 -12.30 -20.50
CA THR A 128 25.24 -11.13 -20.50
C THR A 128 24.49 -10.91 -19.18
N LEU A 129 24.43 -11.94 -18.30
CA LEU A 129 23.80 -11.82 -16.99
C LEU A 129 24.48 -10.77 -16.09
N GLU A 130 25.77 -10.58 -16.22
CA GLU A 130 26.52 -9.67 -15.35
C GLU A 130 25.97 -8.24 -15.39
N ILE A 131 25.62 -7.74 -16.56
CA ILE A 131 25.04 -6.39 -16.73
C ILE A 131 23.69 -6.29 -16.02
N TRP A 132 22.87 -7.33 -16.12
CA TRP A 132 21.57 -7.36 -15.46
C TRP A 132 21.70 -7.51 -13.93
N ASP A 133 22.66 -8.32 -13.46
CA ASP A 133 22.97 -8.52 -12.05
C ASP A 133 23.39 -7.20 -11.38
N MET A 134 24.31 -6.44 -12.04
CA MET A 134 24.76 -5.13 -11.56
C MET A 134 23.62 -4.12 -11.46
N GLN A 135 22.79 -4.02 -12.50
CA GLN A 135 21.64 -3.12 -12.49
C GLN A 135 20.58 -3.54 -11.46
N LEU A 136 20.34 -4.85 -11.33
CA LEU A 136 19.39 -5.39 -10.35
C LEU A 136 19.85 -5.07 -8.92
N ALA A 137 21.13 -5.27 -8.62
CA ALA A 137 21.72 -4.93 -7.32
C ALA A 137 21.62 -3.43 -7.03
N HIS A 138 21.96 -2.59 -8.00
CA HIS A 138 21.93 -1.13 -7.86
C HIS A 138 20.53 -0.60 -7.49
N TYR A 139 19.50 -0.94 -8.27
CA TYR A 139 18.14 -0.49 -7.98
C TYR A 139 17.52 -1.25 -6.80
N GLY A 140 17.86 -2.53 -6.64
CA GLY A 140 17.39 -3.35 -5.53
C GLY A 140 17.85 -2.80 -4.17
N LYS A 141 19.11 -2.40 -4.05
CA LYS A 141 19.65 -1.77 -2.84
C LYS A 141 18.87 -0.51 -2.46
N LYS A 142 18.61 0.39 -3.41
CA LYS A 142 17.83 1.60 -3.17
C LYS A 142 16.38 1.32 -2.70
N VAL A 143 15.76 0.28 -3.25
CA VAL A 143 14.40 -0.14 -2.83
C VAL A 143 14.45 -0.68 -1.40
N ILE A 144 15.42 -1.55 -1.09
CA ILE A 144 15.58 -2.14 0.24
C ILE A 144 15.81 -1.06 1.29
N GLU A 145 16.77 -0.15 1.07
CA GLU A 145 17.12 0.92 2.02
C GLU A 145 15.90 1.78 2.39
N ARG A 146 15.08 2.15 1.40
CA ARG A 146 13.87 2.94 1.66
C ARG A 146 12.78 2.16 2.37
N ARG A 147 12.62 0.88 2.07
CA ARG A 147 11.66 0.02 2.78
C ARG A 147 12.09 -0.22 4.23
N GLU A 148 13.37 -0.49 4.47
CA GLU A 148 13.93 -0.63 5.83
C GLU A 148 13.70 0.63 6.65
N LYS A 149 13.99 1.80 6.07
CA LYS A 149 13.76 3.09 6.72
C LYS A 149 12.28 3.28 7.07
N PHE A 150 11.38 3.06 6.12
CA PHE A 150 9.93 3.21 6.31
C PHE A 150 9.40 2.26 7.41
N ILE A 151 9.81 0.99 7.39
CA ILE A 151 9.41 0.02 8.42
C ILE A 151 9.99 0.41 9.78
N GLY A 152 11.22 0.91 9.84
CA GLY A 152 11.82 1.45 11.06
C GLY A 152 11.00 2.62 11.63
N GLU A 153 10.66 3.60 10.81
CA GLU A 153 9.84 4.75 11.20
C GLU A 153 8.43 4.33 11.67
N ILE A 154 7.78 3.39 10.99
CA ILE A 154 6.51 2.82 11.46
C ILE A 154 6.69 2.09 12.79
N ASN A 155 7.78 1.34 12.96
CA ASN A 155 8.03 0.56 14.16
C ASN A 155 8.19 1.45 15.42
N GLU A 156 8.75 2.64 15.27
CA GLU A 156 8.86 3.62 16.37
C GLU A 156 7.46 4.13 16.85
N ILE A 157 6.50 4.17 15.94
CA ILE A 157 5.14 4.67 16.24
C ILE A 157 4.23 3.53 16.71
N ILE A 158 4.33 2.37 16.07
CA ILE A 158 3.33 1.30 16.22
C ILE A 158 3.29 0.69 17.61
N GLU A 159 4.42 0.64 18.31
CA GLU A 159 4.48 0.12 19.68
C GLU A 159 3.57 0.95 20.60
N ASN A 160 3.65 2.26 20.50
CA ASN A 160 2.80 3.17 21.30
C ASN A 160 1.33 3.09 20.91
N VAL A 161 1.05 3.04 19.60
CA VAL A 161 -0.32 2.92 19.08
C VAL A 161 -0.94 1.60 19.51
N HIS A 162 -0.21 0.50 19.37
CA HIS A 162 -0.69 -0.83 19.75
C HIS A 162 -0.88 -0.96 21.25
N GLY A 163 0.03 -0.39 22.05
CA GLY A 163 -0.09 -0.35 23.50
C GLY A 163 -1.39 0.34 23.96
N LYS A 164 -1.77 1.45 23.33
CA LYS A 164 -3.06 2.11 23.61
C LYS A 164 -4.27 1.25 23.26
N LEU A 165 -4.20 0.48 22.16
CA LEU A 165 -5.30 -0.40 21.74
C LEU A 165 -5.44 -1.67 22.58
N THR A 166 -4.39 -2.05 23.32
CA THR A 166 -4.33 -3.29 24.11
C THR A 166 -4.20 -3.04 25.60
N ASP A 167 -4.41 -1.80 26.07
CA ASP A 167 -4.22 -1.39 27.46
C ASP A 167 -2.82 -1.77 28.00
N GLY A 168 -1.80 -1.66 27.17
CA GLY A 168 -0.42 -1.99 27.50
C GLY A 168 -0.11 -3.48 27.64
N LYS A 169 -1.05 -4.37 27.28
CA LYS A 169 -0.88 -5.83 27.45
C LYS A 169 -0.02 -6.48 26.40
N GLU A 170 0.09 -5.87 25.23
CA GLU A 170 0.81 -6.42 24.08
C GLU A 170 1.79 -5.40 23.51
N HIS A 171 2.99 -5.87 23.14
CA HIS A 171 4.03 -5.08 22.48
C HIS A 171 4.17 -5.56 21.04
N LEU A 172 3.70 -4.79 20.10
CA LEU A 172 3.80 -5.09 18.67
C LEU A 172 5.05 -4.47 18.09
N SER A 173 5.84 -5.24 17.38
CA SER A 173 7.01 -4.78 16.63
C SER A 173 6.99 -5.25 15.20
N LEU A 174 7.59 -4.44 14.31
CA LEU A 174 7.79 -4.74 12.91
C LEU A 174 9.28 -4.83 12.59
N SER A 175 9.64 -5.76 11.71
CA SER A 175 10.99 -5.82 11.15
C SER A 175 10.94 -6.15 9.66
N TYR A 176 11.87 -5.57 8.89
CA TYR A 176 12.03 -5.87 7.48
C TYR A 176 12.92 -7.09 7.32
N GLU A 177 12.41 -8.14 6.65
CA GLU A 177 13.11 -9.40 6.44
C GLU A 177 13.66 -9.45 5.00
N LYS A 178 14.97 -9.19 4.85
CA LYS A 178 15.65 -9.26 3.55
C LYS A 178 15.82 -10.71 3.10
N SER A 179 15.54 -10.99 1.86
CA SER A 179 15.74 -12.33 1.24
C SER A 179 17.22 -12.70 1.08
N ASN A 180 18.12 -11.71 1.09
CA ASN A 180 19.57 -11.89 1.08
C ASN A 180 20.19 -11.93 2.49
N GLY A 181 19.39 -11.78 3.56
CA GLY A 181 19.87 -11.70 4.94
C GLY A 181 20.84 -10.54 5.12
N GLU A 182 21.98 -10.79 5.76
CA GLU A 182 23.04 -9.80 6.03
C GLU A 182 24.07 -9.68 4.89
N ILE A 183 23.94 -10.47 3.82
CA ILE A 183 24.87 -10.45 2.68
C ILE A 183 24.49 -9.29 1.76
N GLU A 184 25.49 -8.59 1.20
CA GLU A 184 25.26 -7.57 0.19
C GLU A 184 24.47 -8.15 -1.00
N LEU A 185 23.54 -7.37 -1.55
CA LEU A 185 22.60 -7.87 -2.56
C LEU A 185 23.32 -8.38 -3.82
N MET A 186 24.41 -7.72 -4.24
CA MET A 186 25.19 -8.17 -5.40
C MET A 186 25.81 -9.54 -5.14
N ASP A 187 26.41 -9.75 -3.99
CA ASP A 187 27.03 -11.03 -3.61
C ASP A 187 25.98 -12.13 -3.51
N ALA A 188 24.81 -11.82 -2.96
CA ALA A 188 23.71 -12.77 -2.90
C ALA A 188 23.17 -13.15 -4.30
N ILE A 189 23.10 -12.21 -5.23
CA ILE A 189 22.71 -12.47 -6.62
C ILE A 189 23.74 -13.39 -7.27
N LEU A 190 25.03 -13.10 -7.15
CA LEU A 190 26.10 -13.92 -7.71
C LEU A 190 26.11 -15.34 -7.13
N LYS A 191 25.99 -15.47 -5.81
CA LYS A 191 25.93 -16.78 -5.11
C LYS A 191 24.75 -17.62 -5.56
N ASN A 192 23.61 -16.99 -5.93
CA ASN A 192 22.41 -17.72 -6.35
C ASN A 192 22.30 -17.87 -7.88
N ARG A 193 23.28 -17.41 -8.67
CA ARG A 193 23.21 -17.40 -10.14
C ARG A 193 22.91 -18.77 -10.74
N GLU A 194 23.61 -19.83 -10.34
CA GLU A 194 23.37 -21.18 -10.83
C GLU A 194 21.96 -21.70 -10.49
N ARG A 195 21.48 -21.39 -9.27
CA ARG A 195 20.11 -21.71 -8.85
C ARG A 195 19.09 -20.96 -9.71
N ASP A 196 19.32 -19.68 -9.95
CA ASP A 196 18.43 -18.84 -10.76
C ASP A 196 18.33 -19.33 -12.19
N ILE A 197 19.45 -19.79 -12.79
CA ILE A 197 19.49 -20.39 -14.14
C ILE A 197 18.61 -21.66 -14.14
N ARG A 198 18.81 -22.56 -13.18
CA ARG A 198 18.02 -23.81 -13.09
C ARG A 198 16.52 -23.53 -12.89
N MET A 199 16.19 -22.57 -12.02
CA MET A 199 14.80 -22.21 -11.67
C MET A 199 14.18 -21.22 -12.67
N LYS A 200 14.96 -20.69 -13.63
CA LYS A 200 14.54 -19.71 -14.64
C LYS A 200 13.91 -18.44 -14.02
N SER A 201 14.34 -18.10 -12.81
CA SER A 201 13.80 -16.97 -12.05
C SER A 201 14.78 -16.47 -10.99
N THR A 202 14.76 -15.17 -10.73
CA THR A 202 15.56 -14.53 -9.68
C THR A 202 15.03 -14.91 -8.30
N SER A 203 15.91 -15.40 -7.44
CA SER A 203 15.54 -15.93 -6.11
C SER A 203 15.78 -14.98 -4.95
N VAL A 204 16.55 -13.91 -5.12
CA VAL A 204 16.89 -12.93 -4.07
C VAL A 204 16.63 -11.49 -4.53
N GLY A 205 16.34 -10.61 -3.59
CA GLY A 205 16.10 -9.18 -3.82
C GLY A 205 14.74 -8.72 -3.30
N PRO A 206 14.44 -7.40 -3.36
CA PRO A 206 13.26 -6.80 -2.73
C PRO A 206 11.91 -7.37 -3.18
N HIS A 207 11.84 -8.05 -4.31
CA HIS A 207 10.66 -8.79 -4.75
C HIS A 207 10.42 -10.11 -3.98
N ARG A 208 11.38 -10.53 -3.16
CA ARG A 208 11.32 -11.74 -2.29
C ARG A 208 11.30 -11.41 -0.81
N ASP A 209 11.58 -10.17 -0.44
CA ASP A 209 11.62 -9.73 0.94
C ASP A 209 10.24 -9.78 1.61
N ASP A 210 10.23 -9.76 2.93
CA ASP A 210 9.00 -9.77 3.72
C ASP A 210 9.05 -8.75 4.87
N ILE A 211 7.93 -8.61 5.58
CA ILE A 211 7.82 -7.82 6.79
C ILE A 211 7.28 -8.74 7.89
N CYS A 212 8.02 -8.84 8.99
CA CYS A 212 7.60 -9.60 10.15
C CYS A 212 6.79 -8.73 11.11
N PHE A 213 5.77 -9.32 11.71
CA PHE A 213 4.95 -8.73 12.76
C PHE A 213 5.05 -9.63 13.99
N ARG A 214 5.56 -9.08 15.11
CA ARG A 214 5.74 -9.82 16.35
C ARG A 214 5.00 -9.16 17.51
N VAL A 215 4.34 -9.98 18.31
CA VAL A 215 3.86 -9.59 19.64
C VAL A 215 4.71 -10.35 20.66
N GLY A 216 5.61 -9.63 21.33
CA GLY A 216 6.71 -10.26 22.02
C GLY A 216 7.56 -11.10 21.07
N ASP A 217 7.77 -12.37 21.41
CA ASP A 217 8.52 -13.32 20.55
C ASP A 217 7.65 -14.03 19.51
N LEU A 218 6.33 -13.83 19.54
CA LEU A 218 5.39 -14.56 18.68
C LEU A 218 5.24 -13.89 17.32
N ASP A 219 5.56 -14.60 16.22
CA ASP A 219 5.20 -14.18 14.85
C ASP A 219 3.69 -14.33 14.64
N ILE A 220 2.97 -13.19 14.69
CA ILE A 220 1.51 -13.18 14.61
C ILE A 220 0.96 -13.47 13.21
N ARG A 221 1.79 -13.44 12.18
CA ARG A 221 1.39 -13.87 10.82
C ARG A 221 1.02 -15.35 10.80
N LYS A 222 1.69 -16.15 11.63
CA LYS A 222 1.57 -17.62 11.68
C LYS A 222 0.77 -18.11 12.89
N PHE A 223 0.99 -17.49 14.04
CA PHE A 223 0.53 -18.01 15.33
C PHE A 223 -0.39 -17.04 16.09
N GLY A 224 -0.60 -15.83 15.57
CA GLY A 224 -1.48 -14.85 16.20
C GLY A 224 -2.94 -15.25 16.15
N SER A 225 -3.67 -14.98 17.24
CA SER A 225 -5.12 -15.08 17.25
C SER A 225 -5.75 -14.10 16.26
N GLN A 226 -6.98 -14.36 15.85
CA GLN A 226 -7.70 -13.41 14.96
C GLN A 226 -7.82 -12.01 15.58
N GLY A 227 -8.00 -11.93 16.90
CA GLY A 227 -8.04 -10.66 17.63
C GLY A 227 -6.72 -9.91 17.54
N GLN A 228 -5.59 -10.59 17.77
CA GLN A 228 -4.25 -10.02 17.65
C GLN A 228 -3.97 -9.53 16.24
N GLN A 229 -4.29 -10.34 15.23
CA GLN A 229 -4.10 -9.96 13.83
C GLN A 229 -4.93 -8.73 13.43
N ARG A 230 -6.19 -8.64 13.88
CA ARG A 230 -7.06 -7.46 13.65
C ARG A 230 -6.50 -6.22 14.36
N THR A 231 -6.08 -6.36 15.61
CA THR A 231 -5.48 -5.24 16.37
C THR A 231 -4.19 -4.78 15.73
N ALA A 232 -3.34 -5.70 15.26
CA ALA A 232 -2.09 -5.35 14.57
C ALA A 232 -2.35 -4.64 13.24
N ALA A 233 -3.34 -5.08 12.46
CA ALA A 233 -3.72 -4.39 11.21
C ALA A 233 -4.25 -2.97 11.47
N LEU A 234 -5.09 -2.79 12.50
CA LEU A 234 -5.54 -1.47 12.93
C LEU A 234 -4.38 -0.60 13.42
N SER A 235 -3.48 -1.15 14.26
CA SER A 235 -2.29 -0.43 14.73
C SER A 235 -1.41 0.04 13.58
N LEU A 236 -1.21 -0.83 12.58
CA LEU A 236 -0.44 -0.49 11.37
C LEU A 236 -1.07 0.71 10.65
N LYS A 237 -2.38 0.69 10.42
CA LYS A 237 -3.09 1.76 9.71
C LYS A 237 -3.12 3.08 10.50
N LEU A 238 -3.26 3.03 11.81
CA LEU A 238 -3.17 4.22 12.66
C LEU A 238 -1.74 4.79 12.67
N SER A 239 -0.73 3.92 12.72
CA SER A 239 0.67 4.33 12.65
C SER A 239 1.04 4.94 11.29
N GLU A 240 0.47 4.41 10.21
CA GLU A 240 0.60 4.98 8.87
C GLU A 240 0.06 6.42 8.82
N ILE A 241 -1.12 6.68 9.39
CA ILE A 241 -1.69 8.04 9.47
C ILE A 241 -0.73 9.00 10.17
N GLU A 242 -0.21 8.59 11.33
CA GLU A 242 0.72 9.42 12.11
C GLU A 242 2.04 9.66 11.34
N LEU A 243 2.61 8.62 10.73
CA LEU A 243 3.83 8.75 9.93
C LEU A 243 3.62 9.66 8.73
N VAL A 244 2.51 9.49 7.99
CA VAL A 244 2.19 10.35 6.83
C VAL A 244 2.10 11.80 7.26
N LYS A 245 1.37 12.12 8.35
CA LYS A 245 1.31 13.49 8.90
C LYS A 245 2.70 14.07 9.19
N MET A 246 3.56 13.29 9.82
CA MET A 246 4.93 13.73 10.16
C MET A 246 5.75 14.05 8.92
N LEU A 247 5.66 13.21 7.88
CA LEU A 247 6.47 13.32 6.66
C LEU A 247 5.97 14.42 5.73
N ILE A 248 4.65 14.55 5.53
CA ILE A 248 4.08 15.55 4.62
C ILE A 248 3.89 16.92 5.29
N LYS A 249 3.96 17.00 6.62
CA LYS A 249 3.63 18.18 7.45
C LYS A 249 2.23 18.74 7.16
N ASP A 250 1.30 17.84 6.83
CA ASP A 250 -0.08 18.10 6.48
C ASP A 250 -0.94 16.90 6.90
N THR A 251 -2.25 16.96 6.73
CA THR A 251 -3.14 15.83 7.02
C THR A 251 -3.51 15.08 5.74
N PRO A 252 -3.41 13.75 5.71
CA PRO A 252 -3.96 12.96 4.60
C PRO A 252 -5.49 13.01 4.60
N VAL A 253 -6.12 12.68 3.47
CA VAL A 253 -7.54 12.33 3.44
C VAL A 253 -7.71 10.85 3.77
N LEU A 254 -8.63 10.55 4.67
CA LEU A 254 -8.94 9.17 5.06
C LEU A 254 -10.17 8.66 4.34
N LEU A 255 -10.09 7.42 3.88
CA LEU A 255 -11.21 6.67 3.33
C LEU A 255 -11.39 5.41 4.19
N LEU A 256 -12.49 5.33 4.92
CA LEU A 256 -12.83 4.19 5.79
C LEU A 256 -14.02 3.44 5.16
N ASP A 257 -13.74 2.27 4.59
CA ASP A 257 -14.75 1.45 3.91
C ASP A 257 -15.20 0.31 4.83
N ASP A 258 -16.38 0.45 5.44
CA ASP A 258 -17.03 -0.52 6.35
C ASP A 258 -16.18 -1.02 7.54
N VAL A 259 -15.20 -0.20 7.95
CA VAL A 259 -14.24 -0.61 9.01
C VAL A 259 -14.88 -0.64 10.39
N LEU A 260 -15.81 0.30 10.66
CA LEU A 260 -16.37 0.46 12.00
C LEU A 260 -17.19 -0.78 12.43
N SER A 261 -17.84 -1.46 11.48
CA SER A 261 -18.60 -2.69 11.75
C SER A 261 -17.72 -3.85 12.23
N GLU A 262 -16.45 -3.86 11.86
CA GLU A 262 -15.47 -4.91 12.21
C GLU A 262 -14.77 -4.69 13.56
N LEU A 263 -14.97 -3.52 14.19
CA LEU A 263 -14.26 -3.11 15.40
C LEU A 263 -15.19 -3.16 16.62
N ASP A 264 -14.65 -3.61 17.76
CA ASP A 264 -15.28 -3.42 19.05
C ASP A 264 -15.27 -1.94 19.47
N LYS A 265 -16.08 -1.59 20.48
CA LYS A 265 -16.24 -0.20 20.95
C LYS A 265 -14.93 0.49 21.32
N ASN A 266 -14.00 -0.21 21.96
CA ASN A 266 -12.73 0.39 22.39
C ASN A 266 -11.86 0.75 21.18
N ARG A 267 -11.77 -0.16 20.20
CA ARG A 267 -11.03 0.08 18.95
C ARG A 267 -11.69 1.15 18.09
N GLN A 268 -13.05 1.16 18.02
CA GLN A 268 -13.78 2.25 17.39
C GLN A 268 -13.42 3.60 18.03
N HIS A 269 -13.40 3.70 19.37
CA HIS A 269 -13.01 4.92 20.09
C HIS A 269 -11.60 5.37 19.70
N SER A 270 -10.64 4.48 19.75
CA SER A 270 -9.24 4.80 19.43
C SER A 270 -9.08 5.29 18.00
N LEU A 271 -9.75 4.64 17.04
CA LEU A 271 -9.75 5.07 15.64
C LEU A 271 -10.34 6.48 15.52
N LEU A 272 -11.52 6.68 16.08
CA LEU A 272 -12.24 7.94 16.01
C LEU A 272 -11.46 9.09 16.68
N ASP A 273 -10.80 8.83 17.80
CA ASP A 273 -9.95 9.83 18.48
C ASP A 273 -8.74 10.25 17.64
N THR A 274 -8.15 9.31 16.90
CA THR A 274 -7.01 9.57 16.01
C THR A 274 -7.39 10.44 14.80
N ILE A 275 -8.62 10.31 14.28
CA ILE A 275 -9.06 10.95 13.06
C ILE A 275 -9.79 12.29 13.25
N LYS A 276 -9.97 12.77 14.48
CA LYS A 276 -10.80 13.95 14.83
C LYS A 276 -10.58 15.20 13.98
N ASN A 277 -9.36 15.44 13.52
CA ASN A 277 -8.99 16.63 12.75
C ASN A 277 -8.54 16.28 11.32
N ILE A 278 -9.04 15.18 10.77
CA ILE A 278 -8.66 14.70 9.45
C ILE A 278 -9.93 14.64 8.59
N GLN A 279 -9.85 15.15 7.37
CA GLN A 279 -10.93 14.95 6.42
C GLN A 279 -11.13 13.46 6.16
N THR A 280 -12.28 12.94 6.56
CA THR A 280 -12.58 11.51 6.52
C THR A 280 -13.88 11.25 5.78
N ILE A 281 -13.85 10.28 4.88
CA ILE A 281 -15.03 9.71 4.22
C ILE A 281 -15.23 8.31 4.77
N ILE A 282 -16.40 8.06 5.36
CA ILE A 282 -16.75 6.78 5.99
C ILE A 282 -17.90 6.18 5.22
N THR A 283 -17.78 4.93 4.78
CA THR A 283 -18.90 4.11 4.33
C THR A 283 -19.30 3.14 5.42
N CYS A 284 -20.61 2.94 5.61
CA CYS A 284 -21.16 1.99 6.58
C CYS A 284 -22.58 1.58 6.16
N THR A 285 -23.06 0.44 6.66
CA THR A 285 -24.41 -0.08 6.40
C THR A 285 -25.51 0.52 7.29
N GLY A 286 -25.15 1.47 8.14
CA GLY A 286 -26.06 2.23 9.00
C GLY A 286 -25.26 3.31 9.73
N VAL A 287 -25.92 4.42 10.04
CA VAL A 287 -25.31 5.42 10.93
C VAL A 287 -25.53 4.91 12.35
N ASP A 288 -24.52 4.22 12.91
CA ASP A 288 -24.57 3.86 14.31
C ASP A 288 -24.71 5.14 15.15
N ASP A 289 -25.66 5.14 16.11
CA ASP A 289 -25.82 6.24 17.10
C ASP A 289 -24.50 6.64 17.73
N PHE A 290 -23.56 5.73 17.78
CA PHE A 290 -22.21 5.91 18.25
C PHE A 290 -21.38 6.92 17.43
N VAL A 291 -21.50 6.93 16.09
CA VAL A 291 -20.83 7.90 15.22
C VAL A 291 -21.43 9.28 15.44
N ASN A 292 -22.77 9.37 15.51
CA ASN A 292 -23.47 10.62 15.73
C ASN A 292 -23.24 11.26 17.10
N GLN A 293 -22.99 10.46 18.15
CA GLN A 293 -22.73 10.98 19.49
C GLN A 293 -21.35 11.55 19.70
N ARG A 294 -20.36 11.20 18.89
CA ARG A 294 -18.95 11.57 19.09
C ARG A 294 -18.32 12.41 17.99
N PHE A 295 -18.96 12.48 16.81
CA PHE A 295 -18.50 13.29 15.70
C PHE A 295 -19.54 14.32 15.29
N ALA A 296 -19.08 15.55 15.09
CA ALA A 296 -19.82 16.49 14.26
C ALA A 296 -19.74 15.97 12.81
N VAL A 297 -20.66 15.08 12.43
CA VAL A 297 -20.77 14.62 11.05
C VAL A 297 -21.18 15.83 10.21
N ASN A 298 -20.29 16.27 9.32
CA ASN A 298 -20.53 17.47 8.53
C ASN A 298 -21.55 17.23 7.41
N LYS A 299 -21.53 16.03 6.81
CA LYS A 299 -22.41 15.66 5.68
C LYS A 299 -22.71 14.17 5.73
N VAL A 300 -23.98 13.83 5.53
CA VAL A 300 -24.46 12.45 5.36
C VAL A 300 -25.03 12.27 3.97
N PHE A 301 -24.67 11.16 3.34
CA PHE A 301 -25.17 10.76 2.03
C PHE A 301 -25.77 9.36 2.13
N TYR A 302 -27.01 9.21 1.70
CA TYR A 302 -27.69 7.92 1.58
C TYR A 302 -27.55 7.40 0.16
N VAL A 303 -27.06 6.16 0.04
CA VAL A 303 -26.93 5.48 -1.26
C VAL A 303 -27.97 4.37 -1.34
N ASN A 304 -28.90 4.49 -2.28
CA ASN A 304 -29.93 3.47 -2.52
C ASN A 304 -29.98 3.15 -4.01
N SER A 305 -29.77 1.88 -4.35
CA SER A 305 -29.82 1.37 -5.74
C SER A 305 -28.96 2.21 -6.72
N GLY A 306 -27.78 2.68 -6.25
CA GLY A 306 -26.88 3.51 -7.05
C GLY A 306 -27.23 4.99 -7.11
N HIS A 307 -28.29 5.43 -6.46
CA HIS A 307 -28.64 6.86 -6.32
C HIS A 307 -28.15 7.41 -5.00
N VAL A 308 -27.54 8.59 -5.05
CA VAL A 308 -26.98 9.29 -3.88
C VAL A 308 -27.91 10.44 -3.50
N ASN A 309 -28.42 10.43 -2.28
CA ASN A 309 -29.22 11.50 -1.70
C ASN A 309 -28.48 12.11 -0.53
N LYS A 310 -28.41 13.43 -0.48
CA LYS A 310 -27.83 14.15 0.67
C LYS A 310 -28.92 14.36 1.72
N GLU A 311 -28.57 14.14 3.00
CA GLU A 311 -29.40 14.60 4.10
C GLU A 311 -29.45 16.12 4.14
N ASN A 312 -30.64 16.71 4.24
CA ASN A 312 -30.84 18.17 4.27
C ASN A 312 -30.53 18.75 5.65
#